data_3357139ce797e89a06ac9ed3fdd2be95
#
_entry.id   3357139ce797e89a06ac9ed3fdd2be95
#
_cell.length_a   1.000
_cell.length_b   1.000
_cell.length_c   1.000
_cell.angle_alpha   90.00
_cell.angle_beta   90.00
_cell.angle_gamma   90.00
#
_symmetry.space_group_name_H-M   'P 1'
#
loop_
_entity.id
_entity.type
_entity.pdbx_description
1 polymer ?
#
loop_
_entity_poly.entity_id
_entity_poly.type
_entity_poly.pdbx_seq_one_letter_code
_entity_poly.pdbx_strand_id
1 'polypeptide(L)'
;NHRFRKYKNLIKDIELTCSNQLWVSDITYIDINNDSHYLHLVTDAYSHKIVGWCFANSLSARHTLVALKMAITQSGLDDLYGLIHHSDRGIQYCCNAYIEELDAHHISISMTEDYKPTDNAIAERINGIIKQELIYRRKHFTSFDEAKDAIERFITFYNDSRPHMSIGYQTPSVVHQQSGPQARQWKTYYEKCQQKKDNECQQI
;
A
#
# COMPACT_ATOMS: atom_id res chain seq x y z
N ASN A 1 -3.80 -22.33 -6.85
CA ASN A 1 -4.44 -21.93 -8.13
C ASN A 1 -5.95 -21.95 -7.93
N HIS A 2 -6.64 -20.79 -7.99
CA HIS A 2 -8.07 -20.67 -7.89
C HIS A 2 -8.70 -20.39 -9.27
N ARG A 3 -10.03 -20.56 -9.40
CA ARG A 3 -10.77 -20.40 -10.66
C ARG A 3 -11.32 -18.98 -10.90
N PHE A 4 -11.08 -18.03 -9.98
CA PHE A 4 -11.56 -16.66 -10.14
C PHE A 4 -10.86 -15.94 -11.29
N ARG A 5 -11.57 -14.94 -11.85
CA ARG A 5 -11.04 -14.07 -12.91
C ARG A 5 -9.78 -13.35 -12.43
N LYS A 6 -8.80 -13.24 -13.29
CA LYS A 6 -7.58 -12.44 -13.09
C LYS A 6 -7.64 -11.21 -13.98
N TYR A 7 -7.19 -10.09 -13.45
CA TYR A 7 -7.19 -8.83 -14.16
C TYR A 7 -5.78 -8.49 -14.65
N LYS A 8 -5.70 -7.62 -15.67
CA LYS A 8 -4.43 -7.15 -16.22
C LYS A 8 -3.74 -6.18 -15.26
N ASN A 9 -2.44 -6.07 -15.37
CA ASN A 9 -1.67 -5.02 -14.72
C ASN A 9 -1.88 -3.69 -15.45
N LEU A 10 -2.52 -2.72 -14.78
CA LEU A 10 -2.83 -1.39 -15.31
C LEU A 10 -1.85 -0.32 -14.85
N ILE A 11 -0.86 -0.66 -14.00
CA ILE A 11 0.00 0.32 -13.35
C ILE A 11 1.43 0.38 -13.93
N LYS A 12 1.67 -0.37 -15.02
CA LYS A 12 2.92 -0.23 -15.76
C LYS A 12 2.99 1.19 -16.32
N ASP A 13 4.05 1.90 -15.99
CA ASP A 13 4.31 3.27 -16.48
C ASP A 13 3.29 4.35 -16.02
N ILE A 14 2.52 4.07 -14.95
CA ILE A 14 1.62 5.07 -14.37
C ILE A 14 2.43 6.17 -13.66
N GLU A 15 2.14 7.42 -13.97
CA GLU A 15 2.65 8.58 -13.25
C GLU A 15 1.54 9.13 -12.34
N LEU A 16 1.81 9.14 -11.03
CA LEU A 16 0.86 9.62 -10.04
C LEU A 16 1.09 11.10 -9.76
N THR A 17 0.03 11.88 -9.81
CA THR A 17 0.05 13.33 -9.59
C THR A 17 -0.78 13.79 -8.41
N CYS A 18 -1.65 12.95 -7.87
CA CYS A 18 -2.43 13.22 -6.66
C CYS A 18 -2.87 11.92 -5.98
N SER A 19 -3.41 12.06 -4.78
CA SER A 19 -4.03 10.97 -4.04
C SER A 19 -5.28 10.45 -4.75
N ASN A 20 -5.68 9.23 -4.40
CA ASN A 20 -6.85 8.53 -4.94
C ASN A 20 -6.78 8.24 -6.45
N GLN A 21 -5.58 8.17 -7.03
CA GLN A 21 -5.35 7.65 -8.39
C GLN A 21 -4.98 6.17 -8.40
N LEU A 22 -4.25 5.73 -7.38
CA LEU A 22 -3.84 4.34 -7.23
C LEU A 22 -3.83 3.95 -5.76
N TRP A 23 -4.60 2.94 -5.42
CA TRP A 23 -4.49 2.22 -4.15
C TRP A 23 -3.82 0.88 -4.37
N VAL A 24 -2.90 0.53 -3.48
CA VAL A 24 -2.22 -0.77 -3.45
C VAL A 24 -2.63 -1.52 -2.20
N SER A 25 -2.91 -2.82 -2.34
CA SER A 25 -3.34 -3.66 -1.22
C SER A 25 -2.43 -4.86 -1.06
N ASP A 26 -2.20 -5.23 0.19
CA ASP A 26 -1.46 -6.42 0.57
C ASP A 26 -1.85 -6.89 1.96
N ILE A 27 -1.50 -8.13 2.30
CA ILE A 27 -1.77 -8.75 3.59
C ILE A 27 -0.45 -9.16 4.22
N THR A 28 -0.20 -8.71 5.44
CA THR A 28 0.98 -9.13 6.19
C THR A 28 0.61 -9.99 7.40
N TYR A 29 1.49 -10.95 7.70
CA TYR A 29 1.33 -11.90 8.81
C TYR A 29 1.96 -11.32 10.07
N ILE A 30 1.26 -11.48 11.20
CA ILE A 30 1.70 -11.07 12.53
C ILE A 30 1.45 -12.22 13.49
N ASP A 31 2.51 -12.77 14.06
CA ASP A 31 2.39 -13.88 15.01
C ASP A 31 2.22 -13.35 16.44
N ILE A 32 1.22 -13.88 17.15
CA ILE A 32 0.93 -13.59 18.55
C ILE A 32 0.82 -14.93 19.28
N ASN A 33 1.71 -15.21 20.22
CA ASN A 33 1.74 -16.44 21.01
C ASN A 33 1.71 -17.73 20.15
N ASN A 34 2.43 -17.75 19.03
CA ASN A 34 2.48 -18.81 18.01
C ASN A 34 1.20 -18.97 17.16
N ASP A 35 0.22 -18.08 17.30
CA ASP A 35 -0.94 -18.02 16.41
C ASP A 35 -0.74 -16.95 15.35
N SER A 36 -0.96 -17.30 14.09
CA SER A 36 -0.84 -16.36 12.97
C SER A 36 -2.09 -15.49 12.83
N HIS A 37 -1.87 -14.19 12.82
CA HIS A 37 -2.88 -13.17 12.57
C HIS A 37 -2.53 -12.39 11.31
N TYR A 38 -3.48 -11.63 10.78
CA TYR A 38 -3.40 -11.05 9.45
C TYR A 38 -3.77 -9.57 9.49
N LEU A 39 -2.88 -8.74 9.01
CA LEU A 39 -3.16 -7.33 8.81
C LEU A 39 -3.37 -7.07 7.32
N HIS A 40 -4.61 -6.76 6.96
CA HIS A 40 -5.03 -6.38 5.62
C HIS A 40 -4.88 -4.87 5.49
N LEU A 41 -4.20 -4.40 4.44
CA LEU A 41 -3.89 -2.99 4.23
C LEU A 41 -4.36 -2.52 2.86
N VAL A 42 -4.85 -1.29 2.80
CA VAL A 42 -5.06 -0.50 1.58
C VAL A 42 -4.27 0.79 1.74
N THR A 43 -3.40 1.09 0.80
CA THR A 43 -2.49 2.22 0.85
C THR A 43 -2.60 3.05 -0.41
N ASP A 44 -2.70 4.36 -0.27
CA ASP A 44 -2.60 5.30 -1.38
C ASP A 44 -1.15 5.38 -1.87
N ALA A 45 -0.95 5.08 -3.15
CA ALA A 45 0.40 4.95 -3.71
C ALA A 45 1.11 6.30 -3.92
N TYR A 46 0.35 7.41 -4.08
CA TYR A 46 0.91 8.72 -4.22
C TYR A 46 1.43 9.26 -2.89
N SER A 47 0.62 9.22 -1.86
CA SER A 47 0.94 9.79 -0.54
C SER A 47 1.61 8.80 0.41
N HIS A 48 1.56 7.51 0.11
CA HIS A 48 1.91 6.40 1.02
C HIS A 48 1.02 6.31 2.27
N LYS A 49 -0.11 7.01 2.29
CA LYS A 49 -1.05 6.95 3.42
C LYS A 49 -1.76 5.61 3.46
N ILE A 50 -1.79 4.99 4.62
CA ILE A 50 -2.66 3.84 4.87
C ILE A 50 -4.08 4.37 5.00
N VAL A 51 -4.91 4.12 3.97
CA VAL A 51 -6.28 4.63 3.86
C VAL A 51 -7.33 3.63 4.33
N GLY A 52 -6.96 2.36 4.49
CA GLY A 52 -7.83 1.35 5.04
C GLY A 52 -7.04 0.19 5.62
N TRP A 53 -7.55 -0.40 6.69
CA TRP A 53 -6.92 -1.56 7.30
C TRP A 53 -7.90 -2.41 8.09
N CYS A 54 -7.54 -3.69 8.27
CA CYS A 54 -8.26 -4.62 9.13
C CYS A 54 -7.27 -5.62 9.73
N PHE A 55 -7.21 -5.71 11.05
CA PHE A 55 -6.46 -6.74 11.75
C PHE A 55 -7.40 -7.88 12.14
N ALA A 56 -7.06 -9.12 11.78
CA ALA A 56 -7.96 -10.25 11.88
C ALA A 56 -7.22 -11.56 12.22
N ASN A 57 -7.98 -12.53 12.70
CA ASN A 57 -7.49 -13.88 13.03
C ASN A 57 -7.59 -14.88 11.87
N SER A 58 -7.96 -14.43 10.69
CA SER A 58 -8.07 -15.29 9.51
C SER A 58 -7.83 -14.54 8.20
N LEU A 59 -7.39 -15.27 7.16
CA LEU A 59 -7.23 -14.76 5.78
C LEU A 59 -8.56 -14.65 5.01
N SER A 60 -9.70 -14.63 5.70
CA SER A 60 -11.00 -14.54 5.02
C SER A 60 -11.12 -13.23 4.23
N ALA A 61 -11.59 -13.31 2.99
CA ALA A 61 -11.82 -12.16 2.12
C ALA A 61 -12.74 -11.08 2.73
N ARG A 62 -13.59 -11.44 3.70
CA ARG A 62 -14.40 -10.48 4.46
C ARG A 62 -13.57 -9.41 5.17
N HIS A 63 -12.37 -9.76 5.64
CA HIS A 63 -11.49 -8.81 6.35
C HIS A 63 -10.79 -7.88 5.36
N THR A 64 -10.41 -8.39 4.18
CA THR A 64 -9.91 -7.56 3.09
C THR A 64 -10.97 -6.57 2.63
N LEU A 65 -12.24 -7.01 2.55
CA LEU A 65 -13.37 -6.14 2.23
C LEU A 65 -13.61 -5.06 3.29
N VAL A 66 -13.41 -5.37 4.59
CA VAL A 66 -13.49 -4.36 5.66
C VAL A 66 -12.43 -3.27 5.47
N ALA A 67 -11.19 -3.65 5.14
CA ALA A 67 -10.13 -2.68 4.85
C ALA A 67 -10.47 -1.80 3.63
N LEU A 68 -11.02 -2.39 2.55
CA LEU A 68 -11.46 -1.65 1.36
C LEU A 68 -12.58 -0.67 1.70
N LYS A 69 -13.62 -1.10 2.42
CA LYS A 69 -14.73 -0.23 2.83
C LYS A 69 -14.30 0.92 3.72
N MET A 70 -13.33 0.69 4.60
CA MET A 70 -12.71 1.76 5.38
C MET A 70 -12.02 2.78 4.45
N ALA A 71 -11.25 2.33 3.47
CA ALA A 71 -10.58 3.21 2.50
C ALA A 71 -11.58 4.05 1.69
N ILE A 72 -12.65 3.43 1.19
CA ILE A 72 -13.73 4.10 0.45
C ILE A 72 -14.39 5.16 1.35
N THR A 73 -14.76 4.81 2.58
CA THR A 73 -15.39 5.76 3.52
C THR A 73 -14.45 6.93 3.86
N GLN A 74 -13.17 6.65 4.08
CA GLN A 74 -12.18 7.69 4.42
C GLN A 74 -11.83 8.62 3.24
N SER A 75 -12.05 8.20 2.00
CA SER A 75 -11.86 9.05 0.83
C SER A 75 -12.83 10.25 0.82
N GLY A 76 -14.01 10.09 1.44
CA GLY A 76 -15.08 11.10 1.44
C GLY A 76 -15.69 11.36 0.06
N LEU A 77 -15.43 10.49 -0.92
CA LEU A 77 -15.91 10.62 -2.29
C LEU A 77 -17.04 9.60 -2.54
N ASP A 78 -18.12 10.05 -3.14
CA ASP A 78 -19.25 9.18 -3.50
C ASP A 78 -18.93 8.31 -4.72
N ASP A 79 -18.07 8.79 -5.62
CA ASP A 79 -17.61 8.09 -6.82
C ASP A 79 -16.08 8.15 -6.90
N LEU A 80 -15.46 7.00 -7.12
CA LEU A 80 -14.01 6.84 -7.24
C LEU A 80 -13.60 6.52 -8.68
N TYR A 81 -14.35 7.02 -9.65
CA TYR A 81 -14.01 6.88 -11.07
C TYR A 81 -12.60 7.41 -11.37
N GLY A 82 -11.80 6.59 -12.03
CA GLY A 82 -10.40 6.89 -12.33
C GLY A 82 -9.40 6.37 -11.29
N LEU A 83 -9.86 5.94 -10.10
CA LEU A 83 -9.02 5.22 -9.16
C LEU A 83 -8.73 3.81 -9.67
N ILE A 84 -7.48 3.39 -9.57
CA ILE A 84 -7.05 2.01 -9.80
C ILE A 84 -6.78 1.37 -8.45
N HIS A 85 -7.37 0.20 -8.20
CA HIS A 85 -7.00 -0.67 -7.09
C HIS A 85 -6.07 -1.77 -7.60
N HIS A 86 -4.86 -1.85 -7.05
CA HIS A 86 -3.87 -2.86 -7.43
C HIS A 86 -3.54 -3.81 -6.27
N SER A 87 -3.49 -5.10 -6.56
CA SER A 87 -3.15 -6.14 -5.59
C SER A 87 -2.43 -7.31 -6.27
N ASP A 88 -1.97 -8.26 -5.48
CA ASP A 88 -1.60 -9.56 -6.00
C ASP A 88 -2.84 -10.35 -6.49
N ARG A 89 -2.62 -11.57 -7.00
CA ARG A 89 -3.68 -12.47 -7.44
C ARG A 89 -4.21 -13.37 -6.32
N GLY A 90 -4.16 -12.91 -5.08
CA GLY A 90 -4.71 -13.64 -3.93
C GLY A 90 -6.21 -13.84 -4.05
N ILE A 91 -6.71 -14.98 -3.54
CA ILE A 91 -8.14 -15.33 -3.57
C ILE A 91 -9.00 -14.25 -2.91
N GLN A 92 -8.45 -13.54 -1.93
CA GLN A 92 -9.13 -12.47 -1.18
C GLN A 92 -9.52 -11.29 -2.08
N TYR A 93 -8.66 -10.97 -3.07
CA TYR A 93 -8.86 -9.87 -4.01
C TYR A 93 -9.64 -10.28 -5.26
N CYS A 94 -9.75 -11.60 -5.51
CA CYS A 94 -10.43 -12.14 -6.69
C CYS A 94 -11.87 -12.60 -6.39
N CYS A 95 -12.34 -12.59 -5.14
CA CYS A 95 -13.66 -13.05 -4.77
C CYS A 95 -14.75 -12.06 -5.21
N ASN A 96 -15.95 -12.58 -5.52
CA ASN A 96 -17.05 -11.77 -6.08
C ASN A 96 -17.38 -10.56 -5.21
N ALA A 97 -17.54 -10.74 -3.89
CA ALA A 97 -17.90 -9.65 -2.99
C ALA A 97 -16.88 -8.49 -2.99
N TYR A 98 -15.58 -8.79 -3.18
CA TYR A 98 -14.55 -7.76 -3.28
C TYR A 98 -14.60 -7.02 -4.61
N ILE A 99 -14.82 -7.77 -5.71
CA ILE A 99 -14.96 -7.22 -7.05
C ILE A 99 -16.23 -6.37 -7.15
N GLU A 100 -17.36 -6.86 -6.64
CA GLU A 100 -18.63 -6.12 -6.61
C GLU A 100 -18.51 -4.78 -5.86
N GLU A 101 -17.75 -4.74 -4.77
CA GLU A 101 -17.51 -3.49 -4.05
C GLU A 101 -16.67 -2.49 -4.86
N LEU A 102 -15.62 -2.96 -5.55
CA LEU A 102 -14.83 -2.11 -6.44
C LEU A 102 -15.66 -1.58 -7.61
N ASP A 103 -16.44 -2.45 -8.25
CA ASP A 103 -17.30 -2.10 -9.37
C ASP A 103 -18.41 -1.12 -8.96
N ALA A 104 -19.00 -1.29 -7.75
CA ALA A 104 -20.03 -0.39 -7.22
C ALA A 104 -19.54 1.06 -7.02
N HIS A 105 -18.25 1.24 -6.82
CA HIS A 105 -17.60 2.56 -6.68
C HIS A 105 -16.79 2.99 -7.91
N HIS A 106 -16.97 2.32 -9.05
CA HIS A 106 -16.29 2.55 -10.33
C HIS A 106 -14.76 2.50 -10.26
N ILE A 107 -14.21 1.70 -9.32
CA ILE A 107 -12.77 1.53 -9.12
C ILE A 107 -12.26 0.50 -10.13
N SER A 108 -11.25 0.88 -10.92
CA SER A 108 -10.60 -0.02 -11.89
C SER A 108 -9.74 -1.07 -11.18
N ILE A 109 -9.83 -2.32 -11.63
CA ILE A 109 -9.13 -3.45 -11.01
C ILE A 109 -7.85 -3.76 -11.75
N SER A 110 -6.74 -3.81 -11.02
CA SER A 110 -5.41 -4.15 -11.52
C SER A 110 -4.78 -5.24 -10.64
N MET A 111 -4.05 -6.16 -11.26
CA MET A 111 -3.38 -7.24 -10.53
C MET A 111 -1.95 -7.44 -11.04
N THR A 112 -1.06 -7.90 -10.16
CA THR A 112 0.31 -8.26 -10.53
C THR A 112 0.32 -9.30 -11.66
N GLU A 113 1.29 -9.19 -12.57
CA GLU A 113 1.56 -10.20 -13.60
C GLU A 113 2.89 -10.90 -13.29
N ASP A 114 2.93 -12.22 -13.52
CA ASP A 114 4.17 -13.03 -13.49
C ASP A 114 4.99 -12.98 -12.18
N TYR A 115 4.34 -12.78 -11.02
CA TYR A 115 4.99 -12.77 -9.70
C TYR A 115 6.22 -11.86 -9.61
N LYS A 116 6.24 -10.73 -10.32
CA LYS A 116 7.32 -9.77 -10.21
C LYS A 116 7.21 -8.98 -8.91
N PRO A 117 8.19 -9.05 -8.01
CA PRO A 117 8.15 -8.32 -6.72
C PRO A 117 7.98 -6.80 -6.89
N THR A 118 8.44 -6.25 -8.01
CA THR A 118 8.35 -4.82 -8.31
C THR A 118 6.93 -4.32 -8.54
N ASP A 119 6.00 -5.22 -8.87
CA ASP A 119 4.62 -4.85 -9.23
C ASP A 119 3.81 -4.37 -8.02
N ASN A 120 4.21 -4.70 -6.77
CA ASN A 120 3.56 -4.23 -5.55
C ASN A 120 4.53 -3.67 -4.50
N ALA A 121 5.64 -3.09 -4.97
CA ALA A 121 6.77 -2.64 -4.12
C ALA A 121 6.37 -1.63 -3.02
N ILE A 122 5.35 -0.79 -3.26
CA ILE A 122 4.85 0.19 -2.27
C ILE A 122 4.21 -0.56 -1.10
N ALA A 123 3.30 -1.49 -1.36
CA ALA A 123 2.63 -2.25 -0.31
C ALA A 123 3.64 -3.12 0.48
N GLU A 124 4.57 -3.79 -0.22
CA GLU A 124 5.64 -4.57 0.42
C GLU A 124 6.52 -3.70 1.34
N ARG A 125 6.87 -2.48 0.91
CA ARG A 125 7.65 -1.55 1.73
C ARG A 125 6.91 -1.13 2.99
N ILE A 126 5.62 -0.86 2.90
CA ILE A 126 4.81 -0.45 4.06
C ILE A 126 4.66 -1.60 5.04
N ASN A 127 4.42 -2.80 4.56
CA ASN A 127 4.45 -4.02 5.37
C ASN A 127 5.80 -4.20 6.08
N GLY A 128 6.91 -3.96 5.37
CA GLY A 128 8.26 -3.99 5.94
C GLY A 128 8.45 -2.97 7.06
N ILE A 129 7.95 -1.75 6.91
CA ILE A 129 8.01 -0.69 7.94
C ILE A 129 7.22 -1.12 9.19
N ILE A 130 5.99 -1.59 9.02
CA ILE A 130 5.16 -2.07 10.14
C ILE A 130 5.87 -3.20 10.89
N LYS A 131 6.40 -4.19 10.18
CA LYS A 131 7.15 -5.29 10.79
C LYS A 131 8.37 -4.81 11.55
N GLN A 132 9.19 -3.96 10.95
CA GLN A 132 10.45 -3.50 11.57
C GLN A 132 10.23 -2.53 12.72
N GLU A 133 9.32 -1.58 12.59
CA GLU A 133 9.17 -0.48 13.53
C GLU A 133 8.15 -0.76 14.64
N LEU A 134 7.17 -1.64 14.40
CA LEU A 134 6.20 -2.02 15.41
C LEU A 134 6.46 -3.45 15.91
N ILE A 135 6.36 -4.46 15.03
CA ILE A 135 6.28 -5.86 15.45
C ILE A 135 7.60 -6.32 16.06
N TYR A 136 8.73 -6.17 15.35
CA TYR A 136 10.03 -6.66 15.81
C TYR A 136 10.59 -5.87 16.99
N ARG A 137 10.25 -4.57 17.11
CA ARG A 137 10.69 -3.77 18.27
C ARG A 137 9.94 -4.13 19.54
N ARG A 138 8.68 -4.50 19.44
CA ARG A 138 7.85 -4.80 20.61
C ARG A 138 8.08 -6.19 21.17
N LYS A 139 8.72 -7.08 20.42
CA LYS A 139 9.07 -8.48 20.73
C LYS A 139 7.88 -9.41 20.96
N HIS A 140 6.87 -9.03 21.75
CA HIS A 140 5.70 -9.87 22.04
C HIS A 140 4.44 -9.02 22.23
N PHE A 141 3.31 -9.53 21.75
CA PHE A 141 1.97 -9.12 22.14
C PHE A 141 1.38 -10.20 23.03
N THR A 142 0.67 -9.81 24.07
CA THR A 142 0.05 -10.75 25.01
C THR A 142 -1.33 -11.20 24.57
N SER A 143 -1.99 -10.41 23.70
CA SER A 143 -3.33 -10.70 23.20
C SER A 143 -3.57 -10.07 21.83
N PHE A 144 -4.62 -10.54 21.16
CA PHE A 144 -5.12 -9.95 19.91
C PHE A 144 -5.52 -8.48 20.08
N ASP A 145 -6.21 -8.14 21.15
CA ASP A 145 -6.67 -6.77 21.39
C ASP A 145 -5.51 -5.81 21.63
N GLU A 146 -4.51 -6.23 22.40
CA GLU A 146 -3.27 -5.45 22.58
C GLU A 146 -2.56 -5.18 21.26
N ALA A 147 -2.47 -6.19 20.40
CA ALA A 147 -1.85 -6.05 19.09
C ALA A 147 -2.65 -5.10 18.20
N LYS A 148 -3.98 -5.25 18.19
CA LYS A 148 -4.89 -4.38 17.43
C LYS A 148 -4.76 -2.92 17.83
N ASP A 149 -4.77 -2.63 19.12
CA ASP A 149 -4.59 -1.27 19.66
C ASP A 149 -3.23 -0.68 19.32
N ALA A 150 -2.18 -1.53 19.35
CA ALA A 150 -0.85 -1.09 18.98
C ALA A 150 -0.72 -0.80 17.49
N ILE A 151 -1.34 -1.61 16.63
CA ILE A 151 -1.40 -1.40 15.18
C ILE A 151 -2.16 -0.11 14.86
N GLU A 152 -3.30 0.14 15.48
CA GLU A 152 -4.10 1.35 15.28
C GLU A 152 -3.31 2.61 15.64
N ARG A 153 -2.66 2.64 16.80
CA ARG A 153 -1.77 3.75 17.22
C ARG A 153 -0.59 3.91 16.26
N PHE A 154 -0.02 2.80 15.79
CA PHE A 154 1.08 2.86 14.85
C PHE A 154 0.65 3.40 13.49
N ILE A 155 -0.50 3.00 12.96
CA ILE A 155 -1.03 3.51 11.68
C ILE A 155 -1.30 5.01 11.79
N THR A 156 -1.88 5.47 12.89
CA THR A 156 -2.06 6.91 13.17
C THR A 156 -0.72 7.65 13.17
N PHE A 157 0.26 7.16 13.94
CA PHE A 157 1.60 7.72 13.96
C PHE A 157 2.27 7.70 12.58
N TYR A 158 2.14 6.58 11.84
CA TYR A 158 2.68 6.41 10.50
C TYR A 158 2.11 7.45 9.52
N ASN A 159 0.80 7.66 9.55
CA ASN A 159 0.12 8.59 8.66
C ASN A 159 0.40 10.06 9.01
N ASP A 160 0.38 10.41 10.30
CA ASP A 160 0.29 11.81 10.74
C ASP A 160 1.60 12.39 11.28
N SER A 161 2.54 11.53 11.71
CA SER A 161 3.73 11.97 12.40
C SER A 161 5.04 11.45 11.82
N ARG A 162 5.03 10.31 11.12
CA ARG A 162 6.23 9.68 10.60
C ARG A 162 6.64 10.30 9.26
N PRO A 163 7.82 10.95 9.15
CA PRO A 163 8.30 11.47 7.88
C PRO A 163 8.82 10.34 6.98
N HIS A 164 8.62 10.48 5.67
CA HIS A 164 9.08 9.53 4.68
C HIS A 164 9.98 10.19 3.64
N MET A 165 11.18 9.65 3.49
CA MET A 165 12.15 10.16 2.50
C MET A 165 11.59 10.14 1.07
N SER A 166 10.81 9.11 0.71
CA SER A 166 10.24 8.94 -0.64
C SER A 166 9.23 10.01 -1.03
N ILE A 167 8.67 10.72 -0.08
CA ILE A 167 7.72 11.83 -0.27
C ILE A 167 8.24 13.14 0.33
N GLY A 168 9.55 13.37 0.19
CA GLY A 168 10.17 14.64 0.59
C GLY A 168 10.28 14.88 2.08
N TYR A 169 10.40 13.83 2.90
CA TYR A 169 10.41 13.88 4.36
C TYR A 169 9.14 14.47 4.99
N GLN A 170 8.04 14.49 4.24
CA GLN A 170 6.73 14.84 4.75
C GLN A 170 6.02 13.61 5.32
N THR A 171 4.91 13.83 6.04
CA THR A 171 4.04 12.76 6.50
C THR A 171 3.03 12.37 5.42
N PRO A 172 2.58 11.11 5.37
CA PRO A 172 1.57 10.65 4.43
C PRO A 172 0.29 11.51 4.42
N SER A 173 -0.22 11.91 5.59
CA SER A 173 -1.42 12.74 5.68
C SER A 173 -1.25 14.13 5.06
N VAL A 174 -0.07 14.74 5.20
CA VAL A 174 0.23 16.03 4.57
C VAL A 174 0.27 15.89 3.05
N VAL A 175 1.01 14.89 2.54
CA VAL A 175 1.13 14.66 1.09
C VAL A 175 -0.20 14.25 0.48
N HIS A 176 -1.06 13.57 1.24
CA HIS A 176 -2.38 13.15 0.77
C HIS A 176 -3.31 14.33 0.40
N GLN A 177 -3.03 15.53 0.89
CA GLN A 177 -3.75 16.77 0.57
C GLN A 177 -3.08 17.58 -0.55
N GLN A 178 -1.95 17.10 -1.07
CA GLN A 178 -1.18 17.79 -2.12
C GLN A 178 -1.48 17.20 -3.50
N SER A 179 -1.07 17.93 -4.52
CA SER A 179 -1.08 17.47 -5.91
C SER A 179 0.18 17.97 -6.63
N GLY A 180 0.49 17.33 -7.75
CA GLY A 180 1.67 17.61 -8.56
C GLY A 180 2.69 16.47 -8.53
N PRO A 181 3.70 16.52 -9.39
CA PRO A 181 4.72 15.48 -9.45
C PRO A 181 5.54 15.44 -8.16
N GLN A 182 5.76 14.24 -7.62
CA GLN A 182 6.63 14.03 -6.46
C GLN A 182 8.10 14.15 -6.89
N ALA A 183 8.83 15.09 -6.28
CA ALA A 183 10.27 15.22 -6.53
C ALA A 183 11.02 14.00 -5.97
N ARG A 184 11.66 13.23 -6.83
CA ARG A 184 12.53 12.14 -6.41
C ARG A 184 13.73 12.70 -5.62
N GLN A 185 13.86 12.30 -4.37
CA GLN A 185 14.95 12.75 -3.48
C GLN A 185 16.28 12.00 -3.74
N TRP A 186 16.26 10.95 -4.55
CA TRP A 186 17.46 10.18 -4.89
C TRP A 186 17.52 9.89 -6.38
N LYS A 187 18.75 9.86 -6.89
CA LYS A 187 19.02 9.40 -8.25
C LYS A 187 19.16 7.89 -8.25
N THR A 188 18.59 7.25 -9.25
CA THR A 188 18.80 5.82 -9.49
C THR A 188 20.30 5.57 -9.78
N TYR A 189 20.74 4.32 -9.63
CA TYR A 189 22.12 3.94 -9.98
C TYR A 189 22.48 4.32 -11.43
N TYR A 190 21.55 4.15 -12.36
CA TYR A 190 21.73 4.54 -13.76
C TYR A 190 21.91 6.05 -13.95
N GLU A 191 21.10 6.87 -13.31
CA GLU A 191 21.21 8.34 -13.34
C GLU A 191 22.53 8.82 -12.72
N LYS A 192 23.00 8.15 -11.64
CA LYS A 192 24.32 8.42 -11.04
C LYS A 192 25.46 8.05 -11.98
N CYS A 193 25.35 6.94 -12.71
CA CYS A 193 26.35 6.51 -13.69
C CYS A 193 26.39 7.43 -14.92
N GLN A 194 25.24 7.90 -15.40
CA GLN A 194 25.17 8.87 -16.50
C GLN A 194 25.79 10.20 -16.08
N GLN A 195 25.44 10.75 -14.93
CA GLN A 195 26.07 11.98 -14.43
C GLN A 195 27.59 11.90 -14.27
N LYS A 196 28.12 10.74 -13.84
CA LYS A 196 29.57 10.55 -13.80
C LYS A 196 30.20 10.65 -15.18
N LYS A 197 29.60 10.02 -16.19
CA LYS A 197 30.08 10.08 -17.60
C LYS A 197 29.98 11.51 -18.14
N ASP A 198 28.91 12.22 -17.90
CA ASP A 198 28.72 13.60 -18.37
C ASP A 198 29.71 14.56 -17.72
N ASN A 199 30.02 14.39 -16.43
CA ASN A 199 31.02 15.19 -15.71
C ASN A 199 32.48 14.89 -16.20
N GLU A 200 32.77 13.64 -16.55
CA GLU A 200 34.08 13.27 -17.11
C GLU A 200 34.27 13.81 -18.55
N CYS A 201 33.22 13.91 -19.34
CA CYS A 201 33.26 14.51 -20.69
C CYS A 201 33.35 16.05 -20.68
N GLN A 202 32.98 16.73 -19.59
CA GLN A 202 33.11 18.19 -19.48
C GLN A 202 34.46 18.67 -18.95
N GLN A 203 35.36 17.76 -18.57
CA GLN A 203 36.73 18.06 -18.07
C GLN A 203 37.82 17.83 -19.12
N ILE A 204 37.45 17.60 -20.38
CA ILE A 204 38.31 17.52 -21.55
C ILE A 204 38.06 18.70 -22.49
#